data_0b353b61f0c86ee0ffd7951ec158abed
#
_entry.id   0b353b61f0c86ee0ffd7951ec158abed
#
_cell.length_a   1.000
_cell.length_b   1.000
_cell.length_c   1.000
_cell.angle_alpha   90.00
_cell.angle_beta   90.00
_cell.angle_gamma   90.00
#
_symmetry.space_group_name_H-M   'P 1'
#
loop_
_entity.id
_entity.type
_entity.pdbx_description
1 polymer ?
#
loop_
_entity_poly.entity_id
_entity_poly.type
_entity_poly.pdbx_seq_one_letter_code
_entity_poly.pdbx_strand_id
1 'polypeptide(L)'
;IGCYTTLEISDEYRDIVQRTIYAFKIKNRFFHCEFFRLNHDIKGLGEKGRVFGLEVNFRPPGGFCPDLMNYAGELDVYRLWAEIILKQRASYSKLRRYSAGFVGRRNSIKYRFTVKEIQEMFKEELIEVLYLPEAIAAAMGDVAIVAKFTSPSRREEFFKTALLRRDRL
;
A
#
# COMPACT_ATOMS: atom_id res chain seq x y z
N ILE A 1 0.26 9.74 7.04
CA ILE A 1 0.44 9.02 5.79
C ILE A 1 -0.06 7.59 5.94
N GLY A 2 -0.45 6.94 4.84
CA GLY A 2 -0.79 5.52 4.88
C GLY A 2 -0.98 4.95 3.49
N CYS A 3 -0.80 3.65 3.37
CA CYS A 3 -1.12 2.90 2.16
C CYS A 3 -1.66 1.51 2.54
N TYR A 4 -2.34 0.89 1.60
CA TYR A 4 -2.89 -0.46 1.79
C TYR A 4 -2.97 -1.23 0.47
N THR A 5 -3.02 -2.54 0.58
CA THR A 5 -3.36 -3.42 -0.54
C THR A 5 -4.87 -3.57 -0.64
N THR A 6 -5.39 -3.72 -1.86
CA THR A 6 -6.79 -4.07 -2.11
C THR A 6 -6.93 -5.58 -2.32
N LEU A 7 -8.11 -6.14 -2.02
CA LEU A 7 -8.41 -7.54 -2.31
C LEU A 7 -8.46 -7.77 -3.83
N GLU A 8 -8.99 -6.81 -4.56
CA GLU A 8 -9.14 -6.87 -6.01
C GLU A 8 -8.60 -5.60 -6.68
N ILE A 9 -8.22 -5.72 -7.93
CA ILE A 9 -7.84 -4.59 -8.79
C ILE A 9 -9.02 -4.35 -9.73
N SER A 10 -9.48 -3.09 -9.84
CA SER A 10 -10.55 -2.74 -10.78
C SER A 10 -10.13 -3.02 -12.21
N ASP A 11 -11.11 -3.30 -13.06
CA ASP A 11 -10.85 -3.59 -14.48
C ASP A 11 -10.16 -2.44 -15.21
N GLU A 12 -10.49 -1.19 -14.83
CA GLU A 12 -9.82 0.00 -15.35
C GLU A 12 -8.31 -0.02 -15.08
N TYR A 13 -7.90 -0.27 -13.83
CA TYR A 13 -6.48 -0.35 -13.50
C TYR A 13 -5.82 -1.59 -14.10
N ARG A 14 -6.54 -2.70 -14.20
CA ARG A 14 -6.05 -3.90 -14.87
C ARG A 14 -5.71 -3.62 -16.34
N ASP A 15 -6.61 -2.95 -17.07
CA ASP A 15 -6.40 -2.56 -18.46
C ASP A 15 -5.20 -1.61 -18.62
N ILE A 16 -5.15 -0.55 -17.81
CA ILE A 16 -4.03 0.41 -17.82
C ILE A 16 -2.69 -0.30 -17.59
N VAL A 17 -2.61 -1.18 -16.58
CA VAL A 17 -1.39 -1.93 -16.26
C VAL A 17 -1.02 -2.88 -17.39
N GLN A 18 -1.98 -3.59 -18.00
CA GLN A 18 -1.71 -4.47 -19.14
C GLN A 18 -1.15 -3.71 -20.35
N ARG A 19 -1.72 -2.56 -20.68
CA ARG A 19 -1.20 -1.69 -21.74
C ARG A 19 0.21 -1.18 -21.43
N THR A 20 0.47 -0.83 -20.18
CA THR A 20 1.80 -0.42 -19.71
C THR A 20 2.82 -1.56 -19.87
N ILE A 21 2.48 -2.77 -19.40
CA ILE A 21 3.31 -3.97 -19.54
C ILE A 21 3.67 -4.21 -21.01
N TYR A 22 2.67 -4.12 -21.90
CA TYR A 22 2.85 -4.30 -23.32
C TYR A 22 3.77 -3.25 -23.93
N ALA A 23 3.52 -1.96 -23.65
CA ALA A 23 4.28 -0.84 -24.17
C ALA A 23 5.77 -0.88 -23.77
N PHE A 24 6.05 -1.27 -22.53
CA PHE A 24 7.41 -1.40 -22.00
C PHE A 24 8.03 -2.79 -22.26
N LYS A 25 7.31 -3.71 -22.93
CA LYS A 25 7.76 -5.07 -23.23
C LYS A 25 8.25 -5.83 -21.99
N ILE A 26 7.55 -5.66 -20.85
CA ILE A 26 7.93 -6.25 -19.57
C ILE A 26 7.73 -7.77 -19.62
N LYS A 27 8.80 -8.53 -19.37
CA LYS A 27 8.78 -10.00 -19.34
C LYS A 27 9.63 -10.53 -18.19
N ASN A 28 9.17 -11.60 -17.56
CA ASN A 28 9.91 -12.40 -16.58
C ASN A 28 10.62 -11.56 -15.50
N ARG A 29 9.94 -10.56 -14.93
CA ARG A 29 10.48 -9.74 -13.84
C ARG A 29 9.39 -9.12 -12.99
N PHE A 30 9.75 -8.72 -11.79
CA PHE A 30 8.92 -7.81 -11.01
C PHE A 30 8.88 -6.43 -11.66
N PHE A 31 7.75 -5.80 -11.52
CA PHE A 31 7.57 -4.39 -11.86
C PHE A 31 6.57 -3.77 -10.89
N HIS A 32 6.64 -2.46 -10.74
CA HIS A 32 5.54 -1.68 -10.20
C HIS A 32 5.31 -0.44 -11.06
N CYS A 33 4.05 -0.07 -11.18
CA CYS A 33 3.63 1.13 -11.89
C CYS A 33 2.90 2.02 -10.91
N GLU A 34 3.17 3.31 -10.99
CA GLU A 34 2.48 4.33 -10.19
C GLU A 34 1.61 5.20 -11.08
N PHE A 35 0.43 5.54 -10.60
CA PHE A 35 -0.56 6.34 -11.32
C PHE A 35 -1.18 7.37 -10.39
N PHE A 36 -1.50 8.54 -10.96
CA PHE A 36 -2.39 9.50 -10.33
C PHE A 36 -3.80 9.34 -10.85
N ARG A 37 -4.79 9.52 -9.98
CA ARG A 37 -6.17 9.77 -10.37
C ARG A 37 -6.57 11.17 -9.91
N LEU A 38 -7.08 12.00 -10.83
CA LEU A 38 -7.57 13.32 -10.47
C LEU A 38 -8.77 13.21 -9.52
N ASN A 39 -8.70 13.92 -8.40
CA ASN A 39 -9.78 13.99 -7.41
C ASN A 39 -10.76 15.14 -7.67
N HIS A 40 -10.42 16.07 -8.58
CA HIS A 40 -11.25 17.16 -9.09
C HIS A 40 -10.79 17.53 -10.51
N ASP A 41 -11.60 18.34 -11.20
CA ASP A 41 -11.25 18.85 -12.53
C ASP A 41 -10.07 19.82 -12.43
N ILE A 42 -9.11 19.66 -13.33
CA ILE A 42 -7.94 20.55 -13.43
C ILE A 42 -7.87 21.10 -14.85
N LYS A 43 -8.03 22.42 -14.99
CA LYS A 43 -7.98 23.11 -16.27
C LYS A 43 -6.67 22.82 -17.03
N GLY A 44 -6.77 22.36 -18.26
CA GLY A 44 -5.62 22.02 -19.10
C GLY A 44 -5.04 20.62 -18.84
N LEU A 45 -5.49 19.90 -17.82
CA LEU A 45 -5.03 18.54 -17.49
C LEU A 45 -6.13 17.50 -17.72
N GLY A 46 -7.34 17.72 -17.20
CA GLY A 46 -8.46 16.80 -17.39
C GLY A 46 -9.50 16.87 -16.30
N GLU A 47 -10.51 16.01 -16.45
CA GLU A 47 -11.63 15.89 -15.54
C GLU A 47 -11.33 14.96 -14.37
N LYS A 48 -12.13 15.09 -13.30
CA LYS A 48 -12.11 14.19 -12.14
C LYS A 48 -12.20 12.73 -12.58
N GLY A 49 -11.37 11.90 -11.99
CA GLY A 49 -11.31 10.46 -12.27
C GLY A 49 -10.29 10.08 -13.35
N ARG A 50 -9.81 11.03 -14.17
CA ARG A 50 -8.78 10.75 -15.18
C ARG A 50 -7.49 10.22 -14.53
N VAL A 51 -6.93 9.16 -15.11
CA VAL A 51 -5.72 8.48 -14.62
C VAL A 51 -4.52 8.85 -15.48
N PHE A 52 -3.40 9.15 -14.82
CA PHE A 52 -2.10 9.44 -15.45
C PHE A 52 -1.04 8.51 -14.91
N GLY A 53 -0.14 8.04 -15.78
CA GLY A 53 1.07 7.33 -15.36
C GLY A 53 2.05 8.28 -14.68
N LEU A 54 2.66 7.84 -13.59
CA LEU A 54 3.72 8.55 -12.90
C LEU A 54 5.07 7.92 -13.18
N GLU A 55 5.21 6.63 -12.85
CA GLU A 55 6.45 5.90 -13.11
C GLU A 55 6.22 4.42 -13.37
N VAL A 56 7.21 3.79 -14.01
CA VAL A 56 7.28 2.34 -14.24
C VAL A 56 8.67 1.86 -13.85
N ASN A 57 8.72 0.99 -12.85
CA ASN A 57 9.97 0.41 -12.34
C ASN A 57 10.00 -1.10 -12.55
N PHE A 58 11.16 -1.62 -12.94
CA PHE A 58 11.39 -3.05 -13.18
C PHE A 58 12.01 -3.74 -11.94
N ARG A 59 11.42 -3.49 -10.80
CA ARG A 59 11.76 -4.02 -9.49
C ARG A 59 10.51 -4.08 -8.60
N PRO A 60 10.55 -4.78 -7.44
CA PRO A 60 9.51 -4.63 -6.43
C PRO A 60 9.40 -3.17 -5.94
N PRO A 61 8.23 -2.73 -5.48
CA PRO A 61 8.08 -1.43 -4.83
C PRO A 61 8.91 -1.35 -3.54
N GLY A 62 9.19 -0.14 -3.09
CA GLY A 62 9.92 0.10 -1.84
C GLY A 62 9.02 0.29 -0.62
N GLY A 63 9.64 0.72 0.48
CA GLY A 63 8.95 0.97 1.75
C GLY A 63 8.27 -0.29 2.30
N PHE A 64 7.10 -0.14 2.89
CA PHE A 64 6.30 -1.26 3.43
C PHE A 64 5.56 -2.09 2.36
N CYS A 65 5.58 -1.70 1.08
CA CYS A 65 4.79 -2.38 0.06
C CYS A 65 5.09 -3.88 -0.07
N PRO A 66 6.35 -4.36 -0.06
CA PRO A 66 6.64 -5.80 -0.09
C PRO A 66 6.07 -6.54 1.12
N ASP A 67 6.19 -5.96 2.32
CA ASP A 67 5.68 -6.57 3.54
C ASP A 67 4.14 -6.61 3.55
N LEU A 68 3.49 -5.53 3.11
CA LEU A 68 2.04 -5.53 2.92
C LEU A 68 1.58 -6.58 1.89
N MET A 69 2.35 -6.80 0.83
CA MET A 69 2.06 -7.87 -0.13
C MET A 69 2.21 -9.26 0.52
N ASN A 70 3.23 -9.46 1.36
CA ASN A 70 3.43 -10.70 2.13
C ASN A 70 2.24 -10.97 3.05
N TYR A 71 1.82 -9.98 3.84
CA TYR A 71 0.69 -10.11 4.76
C TYR A 71 -0.65 -10.33 4.04
N ALA A 72 -0.88 -9.61 2.93
CA ALA A 72 -2.13 -9.71 2.17
C ALA A 72 -2.28 -11.04 1.43
N GLY A 73 -1.17 -11.57 0.90
CA GLY A 73 -1.15 -12.74 0.05
C GLY A 73 -0.69 -14.01 0.75
N GLU A 74 -0.25 -13.93 2.01
CA GLU A 74 0.42 -15.03 2.73
C GLU A 74 1.54 -15.64 1.88
N LEU A 75 2.40 -14.78 1.33
CA LEU A 75 3.48 -15.14 0.41
C LEU A 75 4.80 -14.50 0.85
N ASP A 76 5.88 -14.83 0.19
CA ASP A 76 7.20 -14.24 0.36
C ASP A 76 7.64 -13.58 -0.96
N VAL A 77 7.41 -12.27 -1.06
CA VAL A 77 7.77 -11.46 -2.24
C VAL A 77 9.27 -11.47 -2.50
N TYR A 78 10.08 -11.50 -1.44
CA TYR A 78 11.55 -11.49 -1.57
C TYR A 78 12.05 -12.79 -2.19
N ARG A 79 11.52 -13.93 -1.74
CA ARG A 79 11.78 -15.24 -2.34
C ARG A 79 11.30 -15.30 -3.79
N LEU A 80 10.07 -14.85 -4.06
CA LEU A 80 9.51 -14.82 -5.41
C LEU A 80 10.37 -13.96 -6.34
N TRP A 81 10.89 -12.83 -5.85
CA TRP A 81 11.79 -11.98 -6.62
C TRP A 81 13.10 -12.70 -6.95
N ALA A 82 13.73 -13.34 -5.97
CA ALA A 82 14.92 -14.15 -6.20
C ALA A 82 14.66 -15.30 -7.21
N GLU A 83 13.53 -15.99 -7.08
CA GLU A 83 13.16 -17.07 -8.03
C GLU A 83 12.99 -16.55 -9.47
N ILE A 84 12.35 -15.39 -9.65
CA ILE A 84 12.19 -14.79 -10.99
C ILE A 84 13.56 -14.44 -11.59
N ILE A 85 14.47 -13.85 -10.81
CA ILE A 85 15.80 -13.50 -11.29
C ILE A 85 16.61 -14.75 -11.66
N LEU A 86 16.59 -15.77 -10.80
CA LEU A 86 17.41 -16.97 -10.99
C LEU A 86 16.82 -17.96 -11.99
N LYS A 87 15.50 -18.13 -11.97
CA LYS A 87 14.80 -19.20 -12.71
C LYS A 87 13.90 -18.65 -13.83
N GLN A 88 13.76 -17.32 -13.95
CA GLN A 88 12.83 -16.61 -14.83
C GLN A 88 11.35 -17.04 -14.68
N ARG A 89 11.02 -17.64 -13.56
CA ARG A 89 9.67 -18.08 -13.19
C ARG A 89 9.52 -18.10 -11.68
N ALA A 90 8.29 -17.92 -11.20
CA ALA A 90 7.91 -18.14 -9.81
C ALA A 90 6.52 -18.78 -9.77
N SER A 91 6.28 -19.56 -8.73
CA SER A 91 4.97 -20.15 -8.46
C SER A 91 4.43 -19.59 -7.15
N TYR A 92 3.20 -19.07 -7.19
CA TYR A 92 2.52 -18.52 -6.02
C TYR A 92 1.01 -18.60 -6.17
N SER A 93 0.29 -18.58 -5.05
CA SER A 93 -1.17 -18.46 -5.07
C SER A 93 -1.57 -17.04 -5.48
N LYS A 94 -2.50 -16.92 -6.40
CA LYS A 94 -3.09 -15.62 -6.80
C LYS A 94 -4.19 -15.15 -5.85
N LEU A 95 -4.61 -15.99 -4.91
CA LEU A 95 -5.68 -15.67 -3.98
C LEU A 95 -5.17 -14.69 -2.92
N ARG A 96 -5.75 -13.51 -2.89
CA ARG A 96 -5.58 -12.55 -1.78
C ARG A 96 -6.69 -12.78 -0.77
N ARG A 97 -6.31 -13.14 0.44
CA ARG A 97 -7.25 -13.38 1.54
C ARG A 97 -7.49 -12.13 2.37
N TYR A 98 -6.52 -11.24 2.39
CA TYR A 98 -6.51 -10.05 3.24
C TYR A 98 -6.18 -8.80 2.46
N SER A 99 -6.65 -7.67 2.98
CA SER A 99 -6.08 -6.36 2.71
C SER A 99 -5.11 -6.04 3.84
N ALA A 100 -3.87 -5.70 3.54
CA ALA A 100 -2.91 -5.25 4.52
C ALA A 100 -2.62 -3.77 4.32
N GLY A 101 -2.37 -3.06 5.40
CA GLY A 101 -2.08 -1.64 5.33
C GLY A 101 -1.20 -1.15 6.46
N PHE A 102 -0.54 -0.02 6.24
CA PHE A 102 0.16 0.69 7.28
C PHE A 102 -0.30 2.13 7.39
N VAL A 103 -0.25 2.65 8.60
CA VAL A 103 -0.45 4.05 8.92
C VAL A 103 0.82 4.59 9.55
N GLY A 104 1.42 5.61 8.93
CA GLY A 104 2.54 6.35 9.49
C GLY A 104 2.06 7.60 10.22
N ARG A 105 2.29 7.68 11.52
CA ARG A 105 1.95 8.82 12.38
C ARG A 105 3.17 9.67 12.66
N ARG A 106 2.96 10.98 12.75
CA ARG A 106 4.02 11.95 13.08
C ARG A 106 3.88 12.44 14.51
N ASN A 107 4.98 12.49 15.26
CA ASN A 107 4.99 13.00 16.64
C ASN A 107 4.58 14.47 16.73
N SER A 108 4.80 15.24 15.67
CA SER A 108 4.37 16.65 15.56
C SER A 108 2.85 16.84 15.42
N ILE A 109 2.08 15.77 15.19
CA ILE A 109 0.63 15.82 14.98
C ILE A 109 -0.09 15.28 16.22
N LYS A 110 -1.06 16.03 16.74
CA LYS A 110 -1.92 15.59 17.84
C LYS A 110 -3.07 14.75 17.29
N TYR A 111 -2.98 13.44 17.45
CA TYR A 111 -4.05 12.51 17.08
C TYR A 111 -5.07 12.36 18.20
N ARG A 112 -6.31 11.99 17.83
CA ARG A 112 -7.42 11.75 18.77
C ARG A 112 -7.12 10.60 19.72
N PHE A 113 -6.60 9.51 19.18
CA PHE A 113 -6.25 8.30 19.91
C PHE A 113 -4.75 8.11 20.01
N THR A 114 -4.27 7.61 21.11
CA THR A 114 -2.87 7.19 21.30
C THR A 114 -2.56 5.94 20.48
N VAL A 115 -1.28 5.61 20.32
CA VAL A 115 -0.88 4.35 19.66
C VAL A 115 -1.42 3.16 20.44
N LYS A 116 -1.37 3.20 21.79
CA LYS A 116 -1.86 2.14 22.66
C LYS A 116 -3.37 1.90 22.49
N GLU A 117 -4.17 2.97 22.42
CA GLU A 117 -5.62 2.85 22.18
C GLU A 117 -5.90 2.23 20.80
N ILE A 118 -5.12 2.59 19.76
CA ILE A 118 -5.25 1.94 18.44
C ILE A 118 -4.91 0.45 18.52
N GLN A 119 -3.85 0.08 19.25
CA GLN A 119 -3.49 -1.34 19.45
C GLN A 119 -4.61 -2.14 20.12
N GLU A 120 -5.27 -1.58 21.12
CA GLU A 120 -6.40 -2.24 21.80
C GLU A 120 -7.65 -2.34 20.90
N MET A 121 -7.99 -1.26 20.16
CA MET A 121 -9.16 -1.25 19.29
C MET A 121 -9.05 -2.20 18.08
N PHE A 122 -7.82 -2.45 17.62
CA PHE A 122 -7.53 -3.24 16.41
C PHE A 122 -6.62 -4.44 16.70
N LYS A 123 -6.63 -4.97 17.93
CA LYS A 123 -5.74 -6.04 18.37
C LYS A 123 -5.81 -7.31 17.50
N GLU A 124 -6.97 -7.62 16.95
CA GLU A 124 -7.17 -8.81 16.10
C GLU A 124 -6.58 -8.62 14.69
N GLU A 125 -6.52 -7.38 14.21
CA GLU A 125 -6.00 -7.02 12.90
C GLU A 125 -4.52 -6.61 12.96
N LEU A 126 -4.04 -6.19 14.13
CA LEU A 126 -2.71 -5.63 14.30
C LEU A 126 -1.64 -6.69 14.03
N ILE A 127 -0.64 -6.32 13.23
CA ILE A 127 0.55 -7.12 12.97
C ILE A 127 1.70 -6.61 13.83
N GLU A 128 2.02 -5.32 13.71
CA GLU A 128 3.15 -4.72 14.41
C GLU A 128 3.02 -3.20 14.55
N VAL A 129 3.77 -2.66 15.49
CA VAL A 129 4.01 -1.23 15.65
C VAL A 129 5.50 -0.98 15.65
N LEU A 130 5.96 -0.14 14.74
CA LEU A 130 7.38 0.17 14.55
C LEU A 130 7.64 1.65 14.85
N TYR A 131 8.65 1.94 15.66
CA TYR A 131 9.20 3.28 15.83
C TYR A 131 10.33 3.45 14.82
N LEU A 132 10.14 4.38 13.90
CA LEU A 132 11.01 4.49 12.73
C LEU A 132 12.19 5.44 12.99
N PRO A 133 13.38 5.12 12.51
CA PRO A 133 14.52 6.01 12.61
C PRO A 133 14.32 7.27 11.78
N GLU A 134 14.94 8.37 12.22
CA GLU A 134 14.80 9.71 11.62
C GLU A 134 15.04 9.71 10.10
N ALA A 135 16.00 8.91 9.64
CA ALA A 135 16.36 8.79 8.22
C ALA A 135 15.17 8.44 7.29
N ILE A 136 14.17 7.70 7.79
CA ILE A 136 12.99 7.30 7.03
C ILE A 136 11.69 7.93 7.55
N ALA A 137 11.72 8.54 8.74
CA ALA A 137 10.55 9.15 9.36
C ALA A 137 9.95 10.28 8.51
N ALA A 138 10.77 11.02 7.76
CA ALA A 138 10.32 12.06 6.84
C ALA A 138 9.32 11.52 5.80
N ALA A 139 9.56 10.33 5.26
CA ALA A 139 8.73 9.70 4.25
C ALA A 139 7.60 8.84 4.86
N MET A 140 7.87 8.12 5.97
CA MET A 140 7.01 7.06 6.48
C MET A 140 6.26 7.41 7.77
N GLY A 141 6.60 8.55 8.43
CA GLY A 141 6.14 8.90 9.77
C GLY A 141 7.09 8.39 10.86
N ASP A 142 6.93 8.89 12.09
CA ASP A 142 7.77 8.50 13.23
C ASP A 142 7.35 7.14 13.82
N VAL A 143 6.06 6.80 13.69
CA VAL A 143 5.49 5.53 14.14
C VAL A 143 4.66 4.92 13.03
N ALA A 144 5.01 3.71 12.61
CA ALA A 144 4.23 2.92 11.67
C ALA A 144 3.39 1.86 12.42
N ILE A 145 2.10 1.82 12.12
CA ILE A 145 1.15 0.83 12.65
C ILE A 145 0.72 -0.03 11.47
N VAL A 146 1.04 -1.31 11.49
CA VAL A 146 0.77 -2.27 10.40
C VAL A 146 -0.34 -3.22 10.83
N ALA A 147 -1.33 -3.41 9.96
CA ALA A 147 -2.48 -4.27 10.22
C ALA A 147 -2.96 -4.99 8.96
N LYS A 148 -3.67 -6.12 9.13
CA LYS A 148 -4.33 -6.84 8.03
C LYS A 148 -5.81 -7.07 8.33
N PHE A 149 -6.63 -7.06 7.27
CA PHE A 149 -8.09 -7.00 7.38
C PHE A 149 -8.74 -8.02 6.45
N THR A 150 -9.79 -8.66 6.94
CA THR A 150 -10.66 -9.53 6.14
C THR A 150 -11.76 -8.76 5.41
N SER A 151 -12.07 -7.52 5.85
CA SER A 151 -13.11 -6.68 5.23
C SER A 151 -12.62 -5.27 4.92
N PRO A 152 -13.07 -4.68 3.79
CA PRO A 152 -12.78 -3.29 3.43
C PRO A 152 -13.27 -2.28 4.48
N SER A 153 -14.45 -2.50 5.07
CA SER A 153 -15.04 -1.60 6.08
C SER A 153 -14.16 -1.49 7.33
N ARG A 154 -13.65 -2.62 7.81
CA ARG A 154 -12.76 -2.63 8.99
C ARG A 154 -11.44 -1.95 8.70
N ARG A 155 -10.89 -2.12 7.49
CA ARG A 155 -9.72 -1.37 7.04
C ARG A 155 -9.97 0.15 7.02
N GLU A 156 -11.10 0.58 6.45
CA GLU A 156 -11.45 2.01 6.40
C GLU A 156 -11.61 2.61 7.79
N GLU A 157 -12.25 1.88 8.71
CA GLU A 157 -12.36 2.26 10.11
C GLU A 157 -10.97 2.44 10.75
N PHE A 158 -10.05 1.49 10.53
CA PHE A 158 -8.68 1.60 11.02
C PHE A 158 -7.97 2.87 10.53
N PHE A 159 -7.99 3.12 9.22
CA PHE A 159 -7.35 4.30 8.65
C PHE A 159 -7.95 5.60 9.17
N LYS A 160 -9.29 5.68 9.21
CA LYS A 160 -10.02 6.83 9.76
C LYS A 160 -9.65 7.07 11.22
N THR A 161 -9.67 6.03 12.04
CA THR A 161 -9.42 6.11 13.49
C THR A 161 -7.96 6.44 13.77
N ALA A 162 -7.03 5.74 13.13
CA ALA A 162 -5.60 5.91 13.36
C ALA A 162 -5.07 7.28 12.88
N LEU A 163 -5.69 7.90 11.88
CA LEU A 163 -5.30 9.21 11.35
C LEU A 163 -6.16 10.38 11.86
N LEU A 164 -7.17 10.11 12.69
CA LEU A 164 -8.05 11.15 13.22
C LEU A 164 -7.27 12.14 14.11
N ARG A 165 -7.26 13.40 13.71
CA ARG A 165 -6.61 14.49 14.46
C ARG A 165 -7.57 15.10 15.46
N ARG A 166 -7.03 15.66 16.57
CA ARG A 166 -7.86 16.34 17.60
C ARG A 166 -8.49 17.64 17.13
N ASP A 167 -7.87 18.32 16.18
CA ASP A 167 -8.24 19.61 15.64
C ASP A 167 -9.25 19.56 14.47
N ARG A 168 -9.72 18.36 14.13
CA ARG A 168 -10.68 18.12 13.02
C ARG A 168 -11.97 17.46 13.53
N LEU A 169 -12.51 17.97 14.64
CA LEU A 169 -13.83 17.59 15.16
C LEU A 169 -14.89 18.56 14.65
#